data_7b44acd1882681ecf0fee69d54d58eb9
#
_entry.id   7b44acd1882681ecf0fee69d54d58eb9
#
_cell.length_a   1.000
_cell.length_b   1.000
_cell.length_c   1.000
_cell.angle_alpha   90.00
_cell.angle_beta   90.00
_cell.angle_gamma   90.00
#
_symmetry.space_group_name_H-M   'P 1'
#
loop_
_entity.id
_entity.type
_entity.pdbx_description
1 polymer ?
#
loop_
_entity_poly.entity_id
_entity_poly.type
_entity_poly.pdbx_seq_one_letter_code
_entity_poly.pdbx_strand_id
1 'polypeptide(L)'
;GAEKAARMEPYTTLKPLGSDNPRDLWKWLQGYQEKTGGHVLAIAHNGNLSNGIMFPIVESFTGKEIALEYAQTRSRWEPLYEVTQIKGDGEAHPFLSPNDEFADYETWDQGNLDLSVPKKNDMLRYEYARSALQIGLEMEKRLGVNPYKFGMIGSTDSHTALATAGEDNFFGKHSGAEPGPKRWEHPMAQVGDKKYEGWSMVSSGYAAVWAKENTRAAIFDAMMRKETYATTGPRMIVRFFGGWDFNEKDAQNRLPA
;
A
#
# COMPACT_ATOMS: atom_id res chain seq x y z
N GLY A 1 22.41 13.54 2.69
CA GLY A 1 22.99 12.23 2.87
C GLY A 1 22.60 11.63 4.21
N ALA A 2 23.06 10.40 4.50
CA ALA A 2 22.69 9.64 5.69
C ALA A 2 22.89 10.40 7.02
N GLU A 3 23.97 11.19 7.14
CA GLU A 3 24.22 12.01 8.33
C GLU A 3 23.13 13.05 8.59
N LYS A 4 22.59 13.69 7.54
CA LYS A 4 21.51 14.66 7.70
C LYS A 4 20.21 13.97 8.06
N ALA A 5 19.93 12.82 7.46
CA ALA A 5 18.77 12.01 7.79
C ALA A 5 18.80 11.52 9.25
N ALA A 6 19.96 11.09 9.75
CA ALA A 6 20.14 10.63 11.12
C ALA A 6 19.92 11.73 12.19
N ARG A 7 19.91 13.00 11.79
CA ARG A 7 19.63 14.14 12.67
C ARG A 7 18.16 14.58 12.67
N MET A 8 17.32 13.91 11.88
CA MET A 8 15.89 14.17 11.83
C MET A 8 15.19 13.27 12.83
N GLU A 9 14.34 13.85 13.67
CA GLU A 9 13.42 13.06 14.47
C GLU A 9 12.49 12.27 13.56
N PRO A 10 12.33 10.97 13.78
CA PRO A 10 11.42 10.15 12.98
C PRO A 10 9.97 10.61 13.17
N TYR A 11 9.17 10.48 12.12
CA TYR A 11 7.73 10.68 12.25
C TYR A 11 7.13 9.57 13.11
N THR A 12 6.18 9.91 13.94
CA THR A 12 5.43 8.96 14.77
C THR A 12 3.95 9.33 14.85
N THR A 13 3.11 8.33 15.04
CA THR A 13 1.68 8.53 15.36
C THR A 13 1.40 8.50 16.86
N LEU A 14 2.40 8.19 17.70
CA LEU A 14 2.25 8.09 19.14
C LEU A 14 2.03 9.46 19.78
N LYS A 15 0.90 9.61 20.47
CA LYS A 15 0.58 10.81 21.25
C LYS A 15 1.41 10.85 22.54
N PRO A 16 1.83 12.03 23.05
CA PRO A 16 1.56 13.37 22.51
C PRO A 16 2.56 13.86 21.45
N LEU A 17 3.59 13.08 21.12
CA LEU A 17 4.71 13.52 20.27
C LEU A 17 4.38 13.46 18.77
N GLY A 18 3.40 12.65 18.39
CA GLY A 18 3.06 12.40 16.99
C GLY A 18 1.63 12.78 16.61
N SER A 19 1.30 12.52 15.35
CA SER A 19 0.00 12.76 14.75
C SER A 19 -0.40 11.61 13.82
N ASP A 20 -1.65 11.24 13.86
CA ASP A 20 -2.30 10.30 12.95
C ASP A 20 -2.98 11.02 11.76
N ASN A 21 -2.89 12.35 11.70
CA ASN A 21 -3.37 13.15 10.58
C ASN A 21 -2.37 13.09 9.40
N PRO A 22 -2.76 12.60 8.22
CA PRO A 22 -1.87 12.49 7.06
C PRO A 22 -1.26 13.82 6.63
N ARG A 23 -1.93 14.95 6.87
CA ARG A 23 -1.39 16.28 6.57
C ARG A 23 -0.11 16.58 7.36
N ASP A 24 0.00 16.08 8.58
CA ASP A 24 1.20 16.28 9.40
C ASP A 24 2.34 15.36 8.93
N LEU A 25 2.03 14.15 8.45
CA LEU A 25 3.01 13.33 7.75
C LEU A 25 3.55 14.04 6.50
N TRP A 26 2.69 14.60 5.67
CA TRP A 26 3.13 15.32 4.45
C TRP A 26 4.00 16.53 4.76
N LYS A 27 3.69 17.29 5.81
CA LYS A 27 4.56 18.38 6.30
C LYS A 27 5.92 17.86 6.75
N TRP A 28 5.94 16.74 7.44
CA TRP A 28 7.19 16.11 7.87
C TRP A 28 8.02 15.67 6.67
N LEU A 29 7.42 15.05 5.65
CA LEU A 29 8.08 14.64 4.42
C LEU A 29 8.69 15.85 3.68
N GLN A 30 7.95 16.94 3.59
CA GLN A 30 8.45 18.20 3.02
C GLN A 30 9.65 18.72 3.81
N GLY A 31 9.52 18.82 5.14
CA GLY A 31 10.61 19.27 6.01
C GLY A 31 11.84 18.37 5.94
N TYR A 32 11.65 17.06 5.74
CA TYR A 32 12.73 16.12 5.49
C TYR A 32 13.50 16.47 4.22
N GLN A 33 12.82 16.69 3.11
CA GLN A 33 13.47 17.08 1.84
C GLN A 33 14.21 18.41 1.97
N GLU A 34 13.59 19.41 2.58
CA GLU A 34 14.18 20.74 2.76
C GLU A 34 15.46 20.71 3.63
N LYS A 35 15.43 19.99 4.73
CA LYS A 35 16.56 19.92 5.68
C LYS A 35 17.68 18.99 5.23
N THR A 36 17.37 17.93 4.52
CA THR A 36 18.35 16.90 4.17
C THR A 36 18.87 17.00 2.74
N GLY A 37 18.08 17.61 1.83
CA GLY A 37 18.29 17.56 0.39
C GLY A 37 18.07 16.15 -0.19
N GLY A 38 17.48 15.22 0.59
CA GLY A 38 17.11 13.88 0.15
C GLY A 38 15.71 13.87 -0.48
N HIS A 39 15.40 12.79 -1.19
CA HIS A 39 14.06 12.53 -1.71
C HIS A 39 13.37 11.48 -0.87
N VAL A 40 12.07 11.61 -0.71
CA VAL A 40 11.23 10.72 0.10
C VAL A 40 9.83 10.64 -0.49
N LEU A 41 9.19 9.49 -0.34
CA LEU A 41 7.78 9.28 -0.65
C LEU A 41 7.13 8.44 0.47
N ALA A 42 5.84 8.49 0.59
CA ALA A 42 5.06 7.60 1.42
C ALA A 42 4.36 6.54 0.55
N ILE A 43 4.23 5.34 1.10
CA ILE A 43 3.48 4.24 0.49
C ILE A 43 2.33 3.92 1.44
N ALA A 44 1.11 4.19 1.00
CA ALA A 44 -0.08 3.81 1.75
C ALA A 44 -0.21 2.27 1.76
N HIS A 45 -0.53 1.69 2.92
CA HIS A 45 -0.68 0.25 3.09
C HIS A 45 -1.78 -0.10 4.10
N ASN A 46 -2.16 -1.39 4.20
CA ASN A 46 -3.26 -1.86 5.04
C ASN A 46 -4.62 -1.18 4.71
N GLY A 47 -4.89 -0.89 3.44
CA GLY A 47 -6.15 -0.28 3.02
C GLY A 47 -7.37 -1.09 3.44
N ASN A 48 -7.32 -2.41 3.25
CA ASN A 48 -8.33 -3.37 3.66
C ASN A 48 -8.60 -3.39 5.19
N LEU A 49 -7.79 -2.75 6.00
CA LEU A 49 -7.89 -2.70 7.47
C LEU A 49 -8.04 -1.28 8.03
N SER A 50 -8.46 -0.33 7.20
CA SER A 50 -8.37 1.10 7.50
C SER A 50 -9.64 1.76 8.06
N ASN A 51 -10.67 1.00 8.43
CA ASN A 51 -11.98 1.55 8.86
C ASN A 51 -12.64 2.43 7.79
N GLY A 52 -12.40 2.16 6.50
CA GLY A 52 -12.96 2.95 5.41
C GLY A 52 -12.35 4.34 5.25
N ILE A 53 -11.13 4.58 5.75
CA ILE A 53 -10.49 5.89 5.69
C ILE A 53 -9.20 5.95 4.86
N MET A 54 -8.86 4.86 4.16
CA MET A 54 -7.67 4.86 3.30
C MET A 54 -7.84 5.78 2.09
N PHE A 55 -9.01 5.74 1.44
CA PHE A 55 -9.33 6.54 0.25
C PHE A 55 -10.57 7.40 0.46
N PRO A 56 -10.54 8.35 1.41
CA PRO A 56 -11.70 9.11 1.80
C PRO A 56 -12.13 10.11 0.72
N ILE A 57 -13.43 10.41 0.68
CA ILE A 57 -14.00 11.54 -0.09
C ILE A 57 -14.19 12.79 0.77
N VAL A 58 -14.06 12.60 2.08
CA VAL A 58 -14.14 13.64 3.12
C VAL A 58 -12.91 13.48 4.01
N GLU A 59 -12.26 14.58 4.34
CA GLU A 59 -11.10 14.55 5.25
C GLU A 59 -11.50 14.03 6.63
N SER A 60 -10.91 12.94 7.09
CA SER A 60 -11.27 12.26 8.34
C SER A 60 -11.13 13.13 9.59
N PHE A 61 -10.18 14.07 9.58
CA PHE A 61 -9.88 14.94 10.73
C PHE A 61 -10.64 16.26 10.75
N THR A 62 -11.18 16.69 9.62
CA THR A 62 -11.88 17.98 9.51
C THR A 62 -13.36 17.84 9.19
N GLY A 63 -13.79 16.66 8.70
CA GLY A 63 -15.13 16.42 8.20
C GLY A 63 -15.49 17.23 6.93
N LYS A 64 -14.52 17.90 6.30
CA LYS A 64 -14.71 18.69 5.09
C LYS A 64 -14.50 17.83 3.85
N GLU A 65 -15.21 18.16 2.79
CA GLU A 65 -14.91 17.57 1.47
C GLU A 65 -13.45 17.80 1.08
N ILE A 66 -12.87 16.80 0.42
CA ILE A 66 -11.51 16.93 -0.10
C ILE A 66 -11.44 18.05 -1.11
N ALA A 67 -10.61 19.05 -0.81
CA ALA A 67 -10.33 20.20 -1.64
C ALA A 67 -9.12 19.95 -2.57
N LEU A 68 -8.94 20.85 -3.55
CA LEU A 68 -7.84 20.79 -4.52
C LEU A 68 -6.46 20.69 -3.84
N GLU A 69 -6.20 21.48 -2.82
CA GLU A 69 -4.92 21.50 -2.11
C GLU A 69 -4.60 20.14 -1.46
N TYR A 70 -5.59 19.50 -0.82
CA TYR A 70 -5.44 18.17 -0.27
C TYR A 70 -5.11 17.14 -1.37
N ALA A 71 -5.86 17.18 -2.49
CA ALA A 71 -5.68 16.26 -3.60
C ALA A 71 -4.28 16.39 -4.23
N GLN A 72 -3.81 17.62 -4.42
CA GLN A 72 -2.45 17.90 -4.93
C GLN A 72 -1.37 17.40 -3.98
N THR A 73 -1.53 17.67 -2.69
CA THR A 73 -0.55 17.26 -1.66
C THR A 73 -0.47 15.75 -1.55
N ARG A 74 -1.61 15.08 -1.50
CA ARG A 74 -1.64 13.62 -1.46
C ARG A 74 -1.02 12.98 -2.71
N SER A 75 -1.41 13.46 -3.89
CA SER A 75 -0.86 12.96 -5.17
C SER A 75 0.67 13.09 -5.26
N ARG A 76 1.23 14.11 -4.63
CA ARG A 76 2.67 14.33 -4.56
C ARG A 76 3.38 13.36 -3.63
N TRP A 77 2.83 13.14 -2.42
CA TRP A 77 3.54 12.44 -1.36
C TRP A 77 3.22 10.95 -1.29
N GLU A 78 2.06 10.53 -1.81
CA GLU A 78 1.60 9.14 -1.82
C GLU A 78 1.44 8.62 -3.26
N PRO A 79 2.55 8.51 -4.04
CA PRO A 79 2.49 8.07 -5.43
C PRO A 79 2.20 6.57 -5.57
N LEU A 80 2.34 5.78 -4.50
CA LEU A 80 2.21 4.34 -4.50
C LEU A 80 1.24 3.86 -3.43
N TYR A 81 0.63 2.70 -3.71
CA TYR A 81 -0.20 1.96 -2.78
C TYR A 81 0.19 0.47 -2.76
N GLU A 82 0.28 -0.10 -1.57
CA GLU A 82 0.52 -1.52 -1.37
C GLU A 82 -0.80 -2.28 -1.44
N VAL A 83 -1.00 -3.03 -2.52
CA VAL A 83 -2.27 -3.75 -2.78
C VAL A 83 -2.31 -5.15 -2.19
N THR A 84 -1.18 -5.70 -1.75
CA THR A 84 -1.12 -7.03 -1.15
C THR A 84 0.02 -7.16 -0.18
N GLN A 85 -0.21 -7.86 0.90
CA GLN A 85 0.77 -8.21 1.92
C GLN A 85 0.18 -9.32 2.81
N ILE A 86 0.94 -9.80 3.80
CA ILE A 86 0.57 -10.93 4.68
C ILE A 86 -0.83 -10.80 5.34
N LYS A 87 -1.37 -9.60 5.48
CA LYS A 87 -2.72 -9.35 6.01
C LYS A 87 -3.77 -9.19 4.90
N GLY A 88 -3.54 -9.81 3.75
CA GLY A 88 -4.52 -9.94 2.69
C GLY A 88 -4.37 -8.97 1.54
N ASP A 89 -5.25 -9.13 0.58
CA ASP A 89 -5.39 -8.32 -0.62
C ASP A 89 -6.12 -7.00 -0.32
N GLY A 90 -5.68 -5.94 -0.99
CA GLY A 90 -6.31 -4.62 -0.98
C GLY A 90 -6.65 -4.12 -2.39
N GLU A 91 -6.61 -5.00 -3.42
CA GLU A 91 -6.95 -4.63 -4.80
C GLU A 91 -8.45 -4.61 -5.03
N ALA A 92 -9.11 -5.74 -4.77
CA ALA A 92 -10.52 -5.97 -5.05
C ALA A 92 -11.23 -6.67 -3.88
N HIS A 93 -12.56 -6.61 -3.87
CA HIS A 93 -13.37 -7.32 -2.89
C HIS A 93 -14.63 -7.85 -3.56
N PRO A 94 -15.10 -9.08 -3.24
CA PRO A 94 -16.30 -9.68 -3.87
C PRO A 94 -17.55 -8.82 -3.78
N PHE A 95 -17.72 -8.09 -2.69
CA PHE A 95 -18.84 -7.16 -2.51
C PHE A 95 -18.82 -5.99 -3.51
N LEU A 96 -17.63 -5.53 -3.91
CA LEU A 96 -17.42 -4.41 -4.84
C LEU A 96 -17.31 -4.86 -6.30
N SER A 97 -16.88 -6.09 -6.52
CA SER A 97 -16.63 -6.70 -7.83
C SER A 97 -17.28 -8.08 -7.94
N PRO A 98 -18.63 -8.19 -7.85
CA PRO A 98 -19.31 -9.47 -7.73
C PRO A 98 -19.25 -10.35 -8.99
N ASN A 99 -18.84 -9.79 -10.13
CA ASN A 99 -18.70 -10.51 -11.40
C ASN A 99 -17.24 -10.92 -11.70
N ASP A 100 -16.31 -10.65 -10.79
CA ASP A 100 -14.90 -11.03 -10.92
C ASP A 100 -14.65 -12.30 -10.10
N GLU A 101 -14.37 -13.41 -10.77
CA GLU A 101 -14.13 -14.70 -10.13
C GLU A 101 -12.87 -14.75 -9.25
N PHE A 102 -12.00 -13.73 -9.36
CA PHE A 102 -10.78 -13.61 -8.56
C PHE A 102 -10.87 -12.53 -7.47
N ALA A 103 -12.02 -11.88 -7.31
CA ALA A 103 -12.16 -10.79 -6.34
C ALA A 103 -12.05 -11.24 -4.88
N ASP A 104 -12.19 -12.53 -4.60
CA ASP A 104 -12.04 -13.15 -3.27
C ASP A 104 -10.64 -13.71 -3.01
N TYR A 105 -9.72 -13.54 -3.96
CA TYR A 105 -8.36 -14.04 -3.82
C TYR A 105 -7.66 -13.41 -2.62
N GLU A 106 -7.26 -14.24 -1.66
CA GLU A 106 -6.56 -13.84 -0.44
C GLU A 106 -7.22 -12.66 0.33
N THR A 107 -8.54 -12.58 0.29
CA THR A 107 -9.30 -11.60 1.08
C THR A 107 -9.09 -11.84 2.57
N TRP A 108 -8.73 -10.78 3.31
CA TRP A 108 -8.58 -10.82 4.75
C TRP A 108 -9.23 -9.58 5.37
N ASP A 109 -10.52 -9.67 5.70
CA ASP A 109 -11.40 -8.58 6.12
C ASP A 109 -11.99 -8.80 7.53
N GLN A 110 -11.17 -9.27 8.45
CA GLN A 110 -11.58 -9.58 9.83
C GLN A 110 -12.01 -8.34 10.63
N GLY A 111 -11.52 -7.17 10.25
CA GLY A 111 -11.80 -5.90 10.93
C GLY A 111 -10.79 -4.83 10.56
N ASN A 112 -10.59 -3.87 11.45
CA ASN A 112 -9.50 -2.89 11.32
C ASN A 112 -8.15 -3.49 11.75
N LEU A 113 -7.09 -2.69 11.65
CA LEU A 113 -5.71 -3.15 11.86
C LEU A 113 -5.46 -3.78 13.24
N ASP A 114 -6.06 -3.24 14.30
CA ASP A 114 -5.96 -3.75 15.67
C ASP A 114 -7.14 -4.64 16.07
N LEU A 115 -8.03 -4.96 15.13
CA LEU A 115 -9.21 -5.82 15.29
C LEU A 115 -10.22 -5.31 16.33
N SER A 116 -10.14 -4.05 16.73
CA SER A 116 -11.06 -3.42 17.68
C SER A 116 -12.44 -3.11 17.05
N VAL A 117 -12.49 -2.96 15.74
CA VAL A 117 -13.72 -2.65 14.98
C VAL A 117 -13.95 -3.72 13.92
N PRO A 118 -15.11 -4.39 13.92
CA PRO A 118 -15.45 -5.36 12.89
C PRO A 118 -15.66 -4.68 11.53
N LYS A 119 -15.36 -5.40 10.46
CA LYS A 119 -15.59 -4.96 9.08
C LYS A 119 -17.07 -4.69 8.82
N LYS A 120 -17.37 -3.62 8.06
CA LYS A 120 -18.70 -3.28 7.55
C LYS A 120 -18.63 -2.99 6.05
N ASN A 121 -19.71 -3.27 5.34
CA ASN A 121 -19.76 -3.12 3.89
C ASN A 121 -19.59 -1.67 3.41
N ASP A 122 -20.01 -0.68 4.19
CA ASP A 122 -19.87 0.74 3.88
C ASP A 122 -18.42 1.24 3.94
N MET A 123 -17.51 0.51 4.61
CA MET A 123 -16.07 0.78 4.63
C MET A 123 -15.39 0.38 3.32
N LEU A 124 -15.83 -0.73 2.71
CA LEU A 124 -15.12 -1.42 1.62
C LEU A 124 -14.80 -0.51 0.43
N ARG A 125 -15.73 0.36 0.02
CA ARG A 125 -15.53 1.29 -1.10
C ARG A 125 -14.31 2.19 -0.91
N TYR A 126 -13.94 2.49 0.33
CA TYR A 126 -12.86 3.39 0.68
C TYR A 126 -11.58 2.69 1.13
N GLU A 127 -11.50 1.38 0.91
CA GLU A 127 -10.42 0.53 1.38
C GLU A 127 -9.64 -0.17 0.25
N TYR A 128 -10.29 -0.41 -0.91
CA TYR A 128 -9.74 -1.22 -1.99
C TYR A 128 -9.32 -0.39 -3.20
N ALA A 129 -8.23 -0.80 -3.86
CA ALA A 129 -7.60 -0.06 -4.94
C ALA A 129 -8.53 0.20 -6.13
N ARG A 130 -9.31 -0.80 -6.59
CA ARG A 130 -10.20 -0.63 -7.74
C ARG A 130 -11.26 0.46 -7.51
N SER A 131 -11.88 0.46 -6.36
CA SER A 131 -12.84 1.52 -6.01
C SER A 131 -12.16 2.86 -5.79
N ALA A 132 -10.95 2.87 -5.21
CA ALA A 132 -10.17 4.09 -5.05
C ALA A 132 -9.81 4.74 -6.39
N LEU A 133 -9.43 3.95 -7.41
CA LEU A 133 -9.18 4.45 -8.75
C LEU A 133 -10.44 5.09 -9.38
N GLN A 134 -11.61 4.50 -9.18
CA GLN A 134 -12.89 5.08 -9.62
C GLN A 134 -13.19 6.41 -8.91
N ILE A 135 -13.05 6.44 -7.58
CA ILE A 135 -13.20 7.67 -6.78
C ILE A 135 -12.20 8.74 -7.26
N GLY A 136 -10.97 8.34 -7.56
CA GLY A 136 -9.95 9.24 -8.08
C GLY A 136 -10.33 9.90 -9.40
N LEU A 137 -10.94 9.17 -10.34
CA LEU A 137 -11.47 9.72 -11.60
C LEU A 137 -12.65 10.68 -11.37
N GLU A 138 -13.54 10.37 -10.43
CA GLU A 138 -14.63 11.28 -10.02
C GLU A 138 -14.07 12.60 -9.45
N MET A 139 -13.04 12.49 -8.61
CA MET A 139 -12.36 13.67 -8.04
C MET A 139 -11.61 14.47 -9.10
N GLU A 140 -10.93 13.84 -10.04
CA GLU A 140 -10.25 14.50 -11.13
C GLU A 140 -11.20 15.34 -11.98
N LYS A 141 -12.40 14.80 -12.27
CA LYS A 141 -13.45 15.57 -12.96
C LYS A 141 -13.90 16.80 -12.19
N ARG A 142 -13.93 16.74 -10.86
CA ARG A 142 -14.39 17.84 -9.99
C ARG A 142 -13.29 18.85 -9.67
N LEU A 143 -12.06 18.35 -9.41
CA LEU A 143 -10.97 19.14 -8.87
C LEU A 143 -9.85 19.43 -9.88
N GLY A 144 -9.83 18.72 -11.03
CA GLY A 144 -8.73 18.77 -11.98
C GLY A 144 -7.48 18.00 -11.55
N VAL A 145 -7.53 17.30 -10.41
CA VAL A 145 -6.44 16.46 -9.87
C VAL A 145 -7.00 15.18 -9.30
N ASN A 146 -6.35 14.06 -9.61
CA ASN A 146 -6.67 12.75 -9.08
C ASN A 146 -5.76 12.40 -7.89
N PRO A 147 -6.25 12.41 -6.65
CA PRO A 147 -5.45 12.08 -5.47
C PRO A 147 -5.14 10.59 -5.35
N TYR A 148 -5.83 9.73 -6.11
CA TYR A 148 -5.74 8.28 -6.05
C TYR A 148 -5.19 7.66 -7.35
N LYS A 149 -4.49 8.44 -8.15
CA LYS A 149 -3.72 7.95 -9.30
C LYS A 149 -2.36 7.45 -8.83
N PHE A 150 -2.34 6.33 -8.13
CA PHE A 150 -1.15 5.69 -7.59
C PHE A 150 -0.66 4.54 -8.46
N GLY A 151 0.63 4.19 -8.34
CA GLY A 151 1.17 2.90 -8.77
C GLY A 151 0.93 1.85 -7.69
N MET A 152 0.85 0.58 -8.07
CA MET A 152 0.61 -0.52 -7.15
C MET A 152 1.91 -1.28 -6.87
N ILE A 153 2.09 -1.70 -5.63
CA ILE A 153 3.15 -2.60 -5.20
C ILE A 153 2.59 -3.71 -4.32
N GLY A 154 3.30 -4.83 -4.25
CA GLY A 154 3.10 -5.86 -3.23
C GLY A 154 4.24 -5.82 -2.23
N SER A 155 4.03 -6.41 -1.07
CA SER A 155 5.08 -6.62 -0.08
C SER A 155 4.81 -7.87 0.76
N THR A 156 5.80 -8.31 1.51
CA THR A 156 5.60 -9.41 2.46
C THR A 156 5.04 -8.92 3.80
N ASP A 157 5.33 -7.68 4.16
CA ASP A 157 5.09 -7.15 5.50
C ASP A 157 5.61 -8.10 6.62
N SER A 158 6.59 -8.93 6.28
CA SER A 158 7.24 -9.82 7.23
C SER A 158 8.23 -9.04 8.09
N HIS A 159 8.13 -9.22 9.40
CA HIS A 159 9.01 -8.56 10.37
C HIS A 159 10.13 -9.47 10.86
N THR A 160 10.54 -10.41 10.02
CA THR A 160 11.59 -11.41 10.32
C THR A 160 12.95 -11.06 9.71
N ALA A 161 13.05 -10.00 8.91
CA ALA A 161 14.16 -9.66 8.03
C ALA A 161 14.46 -10.73 6.94
N LEU A 162 13.58 -11.74 6.80
CA LEU A 162 13.66 -12.82 5.83
C LEU A 162 12.43 -12.72 4.91
N ALA A 163 12.45 -11.75 4.00
CA ALA A 163 11.35 -11.46 3.10
C ALA A 163 11.23 -12.54 2.02
N THR A 164 10.36 -13.51 2.24
CA THR A 164 10.01 -14.55 1.27
C THR A 164 8.50 -14.67 1.17
N ALA A 165 8.00 -14.76 -0.06
CA ALA A 165 6.59 -14.93 -0.38
C ALA A 165 6.29 -16.31 -1.02
N GLY A 166 7.23 -17.25 -0.97
CA GLY A 166 7.01 -18.61 -1.42
C GLY A 166 6.32 -19.43 -0.34
N GLU A 167 5.29 -20.22 -0.69
CA GLU A 167 4.55 -21.07 0.24
C GLU A 167 5.46 -22.10 0.95
N ASP A 168 6.42 -22.63 0.21
CA ASP A 168 7.41 -23.59 0.70
C ASP A 168 8.53 -22.97 1.54
N ASN A 169 8.60 -21.64 1.58
CA ASN A 169 9.67 -20.89 2.21
C ASN A 169 9.18 -19.67 2.99
N PHE A 170 7.94 -19.69 3.44
CA PHE A 170 7.36 -18.63 4.24
C PHE A 170 7.83 -18.69 5.69
N PHE A 171 8.50 -17.63 6.14
CA PHE A 171 9.06 -17.53 7.50
C PHE A 171 8.09 -16.94 8.54
N GLY A 172 6.92 -16.51 8.13
CA GLY A 172 5.92 -15.92 9.02
C GLY A 172 6.09 -14.43 9.27
N LYS A 173 5.33 -13.92 10.23
CA LYS A 173 5.16 -12.48 10.46
C LYS A 173 6.23 -11.88 11.37
N HIS A 174 6.56 -12.52 12.49
CA HIS A 174 7.40 -11.93 13.53
C HIS A 174 8.55 -12.86 13.94
N SER A 175 9.74 -12.31 14.09
CA SER A 175 10.93 -13.05 14.54
C SER A 175 10.80 -13.60 15.96
N GLY A 176 9.95 -13.04 16.81
CA GLY A 176 9.68 -13.56 18.14
C GLY A 176 8.87 -14.85 18.17
N ALA A 177 8.11 -15.12 17.12
CA ALA A 177 7.30 -16.32 16.94
C ALA A 177 7.90 -17.29 15.94
N GLU A 178 8.79 -16.81 15.09
CA GLU A 178 9.27 -17.46 13.87
C GLU A 178 10.81 -17.45 13.79
N PRO A 179 11.43 -18.42 13.15
CA PRO A 179 10.86 -19.68 12.70
C PRO A 179 10.66 -20.66 13.85
N GLY A 180 9.65 -21.52 13.75
CA GLY A 180 9.37 -22.55 14.74
C GLY A 180 8.56 -23.71 14.16
N PRO A 181 8.67 -24.91 14.73
CA PRO A 181 7.96 -26.09 14.23
C PRO A 181 6.44 -25.98 14.37
N LYS A 182 5.96 -25.06 15.20
CA LYS A 182 4.54 -24.82 15.45
C LYS A 182 4.09 -23.41 15.02
N ARG A 183 4.81 -22.78 14.09
CA ARG A 183 4.49 -21.42 13.62
C ARG A 183 3.07 -21.29 13.04
N TRP A 184 2.53 -22.34 12.48
CA TRP A 184 1.17 -22.40 11.96
C TRP A 184 0.10 -22.28 13.06
N GLU A 185 0.39 -22.73 14.27
CA GLU A 185 -0.49 -22.62 15.45
C GLU A 185 -0.28 -21.33 16.23
N HIS A 186 0.75 -20.54 15.86
CA HIS A 186 1.10 -19.37 16.65
C HIS A 186 0.06 -18.26 16.49
N PRO A 187 -0.49 -17.73 17.59
CA PRO A 187 -1.43 -16.62 17.48
C PRO A 187 -0.70 -15.34 17.05
N MET A 188 -1.14 -14.77 15.94
CA MET A 188 -0.67 -13.48 15.43
C MET A 188 -1.33 -12.31 16.13
N ALA A 189 -2.60 -12.47 16.49
CA ALA A 189 -3.37 -11.52 17.27
C ALA A 189 -4.46 -12.25 18.05
N GLN A 190 -4.85 -11.69 19.19
CA GLN A 190 -5.99 -12.17 19.95
C GLN A 190 -6.80 -10.97 20.46
N VAL A 191 -8.10 -11.00 20.22
CA VAL A 191 -9.04 -9.97 20.68
C VAL A 191 -10.24 -10.67 21.33
N GLY A 192 -10.36 -10.57 22.65
CA GLY A 192 -11.32 -11.36 23.40
C GLY A 192 -11.07 -12.87 23.21
N ASP A 193 -12.12 -13.59 22.84
CA ASP A 193 -12.05 -15.04 22.58
C ASP A 193 -11.64 -15.37 21.14
N LYS A 194 -11.51 -14.36 20.27
CA LYS A 194 -11.07 -14.57 18.89
C LYS A 194 -9.55 -14.61 18.81
N LYS A 195 -9.05 -15.68 18.19
CA LYS A 195 -7.63 -15.94 17.99
C LYS A 195 -7.34 -16.06 16.49
N TYR A 196 -6.37 -15.30 16.02
CA TYR A 196 -5.92 -15.30 14.63
C TYR A 196 -4.58 -16.05 14.55
N GLU A 197 -4.63 -17.23 13.98
CA GLU A 197 -3.48 -18.12 13.89
C GLU A 197 -2.56 -17.73 12.73
N GLY A 198 -1.28 -18.09 12.82
CA GLY A 198 -0.29 -17.81 11.77
C GLY A 198 -0.67 -18.37 10.40
N TRP A 199 -1.35 -19.50 10.35
CA TRP A 199 -1.80 -20.12 9.10
C TRP A 199 -2.90 -19.31 8.37
N SER A 200 -3.62 -18.42 9.06
CA SER A 200 -4.61 -17.54 8.43
C SER A 200 -3.99 -16.31 7.75
N MET A 201 -2.68 -16.11 7.92
CA MET A 201 -1.94 -15.10 7.20
C MET A 201 -1.59 -15.62 5.81
N VAL A 202 -1.74 -14.75 4.81
CA VAL A 202 -1.45 -15.13 3.42
C VAL A 202 0.03 -15.08 3.12
N SER A 203 0.46 -15.84 2.11
CA SER A 203 1.78 -15.72 1.53
C SER A 203 1.77 -14.58 0.52
N SER A 204 2.28 -13.47 0.90
CA SER A 204 2.19 -12.22 0.17
C SER A 204 3.20 -12.09 -0.98
N GLY A 205 3.22 -10.93 -1.64
CA GLY A 205 4.00 -10.71 -2.84
C GLY A 205 5.19 -9.77 -2.70
N TYR A 206 5.56 -9.20 -3.83
CA TYR A 206 6.70 -8.30 -3.95
C TYR A 206 6.34 -7.02 -4.69
N ALA A 207 7.09 -5.96 -4.39
CA ALA A 207 7.15 -4.77 -5.21
C ALA A 207 8.04 -5.03 -6.43
N ALA A 208 7.55 -4.77 -7.62
CA ALA A 208 8.34 -4.79 -8.84
C ALA A 208 8.41 -3.38 -9.44
N VAL A 209 9.58 -3.00 -9.94
CA VAL A 209 9.86 -1.65 -10.44
C VAL A 209 10.54 -1.74 -11.80
N TRP A 210 9.99 -1.10 -12.81
CA TRP A 210 10.60 -0.94 -14.11
C TRP A 210 11.52 0.28 -14.10
N ALA A 211 12.80 0.08 -13.77
CA ALA A 211 13.80 1.13 -13.74
C ALA A 211 14.79 1.02 -14.90
N LYS A 212 15.35 2.16 -15.34
CA LYS A 212 16.37 2.21 -16.41
C LYS A 212 17.66 1.50 -15.99
N GLU A 213 17.97 1.58 -14.70
CA GLU A 213 19.19 1.02 -14.10
C GLU A 213 18.87 0.49 -12.69
N ASN A 214 19.63 -0.50 -12.23
CA ASN A 214 19.56 -0.97 -10.86
C ASN A 214 20.38 -0.05 -9.93
N THR A 215 19.95 1.20 -9.84
CA THR A 215 20.51 2.19 -8.91
C THR A 215 19.42 2.77 -8.03
N ARG A 216 19.79 3.26 -6.84
CA ARG A 216 18.84 3.89 -5.92
C ARG A 216 18.06 5.03 -6.58
N ALA A 217 18.76 5.89 -7.33
CA ALA A 217 18.12 7.02 -8.01
C ALA A 217 17.14 6.57 -9.08
N ALA A 218 17.54 5.69 -9.98
CA ALA A 218 16.69 5.22 -11.07
C ALA A 218 15.45 4.45 -10.57
N ILE A 219 15.61 3.64 -9.50
CA ILE A 219 14.49 2.95 -8.85
C ILE A 219 13.53 3.96 -8.22
N PHE A 220 14.03 4.95 -7.47
CA PHE A 220 13.20 5.98 -6.86
C PHE A 220 12.43 6.79 -7.92
N ASP A 221 13.11 7.19 -9.00
CA ASP A 221 12.49 7.93 -10.09
C ASP A 221 11.39 7.12 -10.79
N ALA A 222 11.61 5.82 -11.00
CA ALA A 222 10.60 4.92 -11.56
C ALA A 222 9.39 4.75 -10.62
N MET A 223 9.63 4.65 -9.31
CA MET A 223 8.55 4.64 -8.30
C MET A 223 7.73 5.94 -8.33
N MET A 224 8.39 7.10 -8.43
CA MET A 224 7.71 8.38 -8.56
C MET A 224 6.89 8.49 -9.86
N ARG A 225 7.35 7.89 -10.95
CA ARG A 225 6.59 7.79 -12.21
C ARG A 225 5.52 6.70 -12.19
N LYS A 226 5.44 5.90 -11.10
CA LYS A 226 4.48 4.80 -10.94
C LYS A 226 4.71 3.64 -11.91
N GLU A 227 5.94 3.46 -12.36
CA GLU A 227 6.39 2.34 -13.20
C GLU A 227 6.62 1.10 -12.32
N THR A 228 5.56 0.68 -11.65
CA THR A 228 5.57 -0.40 -10.66
C THR A 228 4.44 -1.38 -10.91
N TYR A 229 4.60 -2.59 -10.39
CA TYR A 229 3.51 -3.55 -10.27
C TYR A 229 3.69 -4.42 -9.02
N ALA A 230 2.61 -5.03 -8.59
CA ALA A 230 2.58 -5.98 -7.49
C ALA A 230 2.63 -7.42 -8.01
N THR A 231 3.23 -8.33 -7.24
CA THR A 231 2.96 -9.76 -7.33
C THR A 231 2.30 -10.22 -6.05
N THR A 232 1.50 -11.29 -6.13
CA THR A 232 0.78 -11.89 -5.00
C THR A 232 1.38 -13.23 -4.57
N GLY A 233 2.66 -13.40 -4.72
CA GLY A 233 3.38 -14.63 -4.42
C GLY A 233 4.74 -14.61 -5.11
N PRO A 234 4.99 -15.48 -6.10
CA PRO A 234 6.29 -15.62 -6.74
C PRO A 234 6.71 -14.36 -7.51
N ARG A 235 8.00 -14.28 -7.81
CA ARG A 235 8.60 -13.20 -8.60
C ARG A 235 8.27 -13.37 -10.08
N MET A 236 7.10 -12.90 -10.49
CA MET A 236 6.69 -12.87 -11.89
C MET A 236 7.18 -11.58 -12.56
N ILE A 237 7.51 -11.65 -13.83
CA ILE A 237 7.83 -10.48 -14.66
C ILE A 237 6.63 -10.21 -15.55
N VAL A 238 5.94 -9.09 -15.29
CA VAL A 238 4.72 -8.70 -15.99
C VAL A 238 4.90 -7.31 -16.58
N ARG A 239 4.44 -7.15 -17.82
CA ARG A 239 4.31 -5.85 -18.48
C ARG A 239 2.91 -5.76 -19.08
N PHE A 240 2.21 -4.71 -18.77
CA PHE A 240 0.88 -4.43 -19.31
C PHE A 240 0.87 -3.03 -19.92
N PHE A 241 0.39 -2.93 -21.13
CA PHE A 241 0.21 -1.68 -21.85
C PHE A 241 -1.26 -1.50 -22.19
N GLY A 242 -1.83 -0.38 -21.80
CA GLY A 242 -3.21 -0.03 -22.12
C GLY A 242 -3.29 1.39 -22.66
N GLY A 243 -3.80 1.55 -23.86
CA GLY A 243 -3.96 2.85 -24.51
C GLY A 243 -4.26 2.69 -26.00
N TRP A 244 -4.55 3.80 -26.65
CA TRP A 244 -4.97 3.82 -28.06
C TRP A 244 -3.80 3.71 -29.05
N ASP A 245 -2.58 4.08 -28.60
CA ASP A 245 -1.40 4.21 -29.46
C ASP A 245 -0.41 3.05 -29.29
N PHE A 246 -0.68 2.10 -28.38
CA PHE A 246 0.18 0.94 -28.17
C PHE A 246 0.00 -0.14 -29.25
N ASN A 247 1.10 -0.81 -29.59
CA ASN A 247 1.15 -1.91 -30.54
C ASN A 247 2.15 -2.99 -30.08
N GLU A 248 2.23 -4.12 -30.81
CA GLU A 248 3.10 -5.26 -30.45
C GLU A 248 4.58 -4.91 -30.27
N LYS A 249 5.08 -3.87 -30.96
CA LYS A 249 6.49 -3.45 -30.84
C LYS A 249 6.79 -2.84 -29.48
N ASP A 250 5.78 -2.24 -28.82
CA ASP A 250 5.94 -1.66 -27.49
C ASP A 250 6.23 -2.75 -26.46
N ALA A 251 5.68 -3.95 -26.64
CA ALA A 251 5.98 -5.09 -25.77
C ALA A 251 7.45 -5.56 -25.87
N GLN A 252 8.14 -5.23 -26.97
CA GLN A 252 9.55 -5.57 -27.18
C GLN A 252 10.49 -4.48 -26.63
N ASN A 253 10.00 -3.29 -26.38
CA ASN A 253 10.79 -2.22 -25.78
C ASN A 253 11.16 -2.59 -24.35
N ARG A 254 12.44 -2.58 -24.06
CA ARG A 254 12.95 -2.87 -22.72
C ARG A 254 12.58 -1.77 -21.70
N LEU A 255 12.44 -0.55 -22.17
CA LEU A 255 12.07 0.62 -21.40
C LEU A 255 10.74 1.14 -21.94
N PRO A 256 9.70 1.24 -21.14
CA PRO A 256 8.52 2.02 -21.50
C PRO A 256 8.94 3.46 -21.74
N ALA A 257 8.28 4.11 -22.68
CA ALA A 257 8.63 5.47 -23.10
C ALA A 257 8.45 6.50 -21.98
#